data_fac20a2241e54de63286acf449361821
#
_entry.id   fac20a2241e54de63286acf449361821
#
_cell.length_a   1.000
_cell.length_b   1.000
_cell.length_c   1.000
_cell.angle_alpha   90.00
_cell.angle_beta   90.00
_cell.angle_gamma   90.00
#
_symmetry.space_group_name_H-M   'P 1'
#
loop_
_entity.id
_entity.type
_entity.pdbx_description
1 polymer ?
#
loop_
_entity_poly.entity_id
_entity_poly.type
_entity_poly.pdbx_seq_one_letter_code
_entity_poly.pdbx_strand_id
1 'polypeptide(L)'
;MSDLSLPPLTLVPLEDEQRASTAAGKAVGRSPAALSRTEPFAWPTPQLASYPSPTCQIEPEPCVVESRNGSLVTGLLTVFEPNEGLARVQVPGEKAAMPLRFAQIRRLTLQRVLRALALNPGADHEADALQAPLLEHHPEQPYEVTLFGGTTYTGRTVTHVETEAGLFLFEPKDERGSVERHFFPRAMIERFQVGERLGELLAEGDQSRSARIEQGIEAQRRLRAQKLGEILVARQVVTSEQLLMALDKQARMPLVRLGEALVALGFTDEEAMQRALRQQEAERNQPLGELLVQRGLVSVEEVRVALARKMGYPVVDVGTFAPDPDALRLVPQELARRLSVLPLLRRGGRLVVAMEDATREDVLATIKDMAQCAVLPALAGAGDLIACIERAYRDLAAASADPVTPFPV
;
A
#
# COMPACT_ATOMS: atom_id res chain seq x y z
N MET A 1 2.29 15.12 -16.65
CA MET A 1 1.41 15.01 -15.49
C MET A 1 0.50 13.82 -15.76
N SER A 2 0.87 12.66 -15.29
CA SER A 2 0.10 11.43 -15.50
C SER A 2 0.12 10.65 -14.22
N ASP A 3 -1.05 10.65 -13.66
CA ASP A 3 -1.55 9.98 -12.51
C ASP A 3 -1.38 8.47 -12.64
N LEU A 4 -0.65 7.86 -11.74
CA LEU A 4 -0.70 6.42 -11.49
C LEU A 4 -1.82 6.16 -10.47
N SER A 5 -3.01 6.63 -10.80
CA SER A 5 -4.22 6.25 -10.07
C SER A 5 -4.62 4.85 -10.48
N LEU A 6 -4.88 4.02 -9.51
CA LEU A 6 -5.61 2.77 -9.64
C LEU A 6 -6.93 3.01 -10.40
N PRO A 7 -7.50 2.03 -11.11
CA PRO A 7 -8.71 2.21 -11.89
C PRO A 7 -9.86 2.69 -11.00
N PRO A 8 -10.73 3.58 -11.49
CA PRO A 8 -11.86 4.04 -10.73
C PRO A 8 -12.82 2.89 -10.44
N LEU A 9 -13.10 2.67 -9.17
CA LEU A 9 -14.20 1.80 -8.73
C LEU A 9 -15.50 2.38 -9.30
N THR A 10 -16.16 1.62 -10.16
CA THR A 10 -17.46 1.94 -10.71
C THR A 10 -18.49 1.82 -9.60
N LEU A 11 -18.99 2.95 -9.12
CA LEU A 11 -20.15 3.00 -8.23
C LEU A 11 -21.39 2.59 -9.06
N VAL A 12 -21.96 1.43 -8.73
CA VAL A 12 -23.29 1.03 -9.19
C VAL A 12 -24.31 1.76 -8.30
N PRO A 13 -25.28 2.53 -8.85
CA PRO A 13 -26.34 3.12 -8.06
C PRO A 13 -27.28 2.02 -7.54
N LEU A 14 -27.50 1.95 -6.25
CA LEU A 14 -28.59 1.19 -5.66
C LEU A 14 -29.89 1.95 -5.95
N GLU A 15 -30.72 1.39 -6.82
CA GLU A 15 -32.08 1.86 -7.03
C GLU A 15 -32.98 1.51 -5.84
N ASP A 16 -33.87 2.46 -5.55
CA ASP A 16 -34.92 2.44 -4.56
C ASP A 16 -35.82 1.21 -4.64
N GLU A 17 -35.89 0.42 -3.56
CA GLU A 17 -37.09 -0.38 -3.26
C GLU A 17 -37.82 0.20 -2.05
N GLN A 18 -38.65 1.19 -2.31
CA GLN A 18 -39.81 1.51 -1.48
C GLN A 18 -41.07 0.99 -2.18
N ARG A 19 -41.73 0.00 -1.62
CA ARG A 19 -43.20 -0.04 -1.43
C ARG A 19 -43.70 -1.39 -0.89
N ALA A 20 -44.51 -1.19 0.12
CA ALA A 20 -45.63 -2.04 0.58
C ALA A 20 -45.35 -3.03 1.69
N SER A 21 -45.77 -2.72 2.90
CA SER A 21 -47.01 -3.32 3.47
C SER A 21 -47.33 -2.72 4.82
N THR A 22 -48.51 -2.15 4.90
CA THR A 22 -49.27 -1.79 6.12
C THR A 22 -49.78 -3.05 6.85
N ALA A 23 -49.64 -3.13 8.15
CA ALA A 23 -50.73 -3.28 9.15
C ALA A 23 -50.28 -3.93 10.48
N ALA A 24 -50.77 -3.27 11.54
CA ALA A 24 -51.14 -3.83 12.84
C ALA A 24 -50.08 -4.15 13.91
N GLY A 25 -49.84 -3.18 14.81
CA GLY A 25 -50.22 -3.23 16.21
C GLY A 25 -49.45 -4.15 17.19
N LYS A 26 -48.58 -3.57 18.01
CA LYS A 26 -48.70 -3.54 19.48
C LYS A 26 -47.45 -2.96 20.13
N ALA A 27 -47.68 -1.97 20.98
CA ALA A 27 -46.63 -1.37 21.80
C ALA A 27 -46.07 -2.39 22.80
N VAL A 28 -44.75 -2.54 22.81
CA VAL A 28 -44.02 -3.11 23.95
C VAL A 28 -42.73 -2.31 24.12
N GLY A 29 -42.54 -1.83 25.33
CA GLY A 29 -41.41 -1.23 26.00
C GLY A 29 -40.17 -0.83 25.21
N ARG A 30 -39.90 0.49 25.15
CA ARG A 30 -38.58 1.03 24.85
C ARG A 30 -37.62 0.58 25.95
N SER A 31 -36.80 -0.42 25.65
CA SER A 31 -35.51 -0.62 26.32
C SER A 31 -34.61 0.56 25.99
N PRO A 32 -33.85 1.10 26.97
CA PRO A 32 -32.88 2.16 26.66
C PRO A 32 -31.86 1.61 25.66
N ALA A 33 -31.65 2.37 24.60
CA ALA A 33 -30.69 2.08 23.57
C ALA A 33 -29.36 1.63 24.19
N ALA A 34 -28.97 0.39 23.91
CA ALA A 34 -27.62 -0.07 24.13
C ALA A 34 -26.68 0.94 23.41
N LEU A 35 -25.96 1.73 24.19
CA LEU A 35 -24.83 2.49 23.70
C LEU A 35 -23.94 1.48 23.00
N SER A 36 -23.92 1.49 21.69
CA SER A 36 -22.95 0.72 20.91
C SER A 36 -21.57 1.14 21.41
N ARG A 37 -20.89 0.25 22.10
CA ARG A 37 -19.50 0.43 22.49
C ARG A 37 -18.74 0.47 21.17
N THR A 38 -18.43 1.66 20.66
CA THR A 38 -17.49 1.87 19.58
C THR A 38 -16.17 1.26 20.03
N GLU A 39 -15.69 0.27 19.30
CA GLU A 39 -14.36 -0.29 19.58
C GLU A 39 -13.34 0.84 19.43
N PRO A 40 -12.42 0.99 20.39
CA PRO A 40 -11.43 2.03 20.32
C PRO A 40 -10.57 1.86 19.06
N PHE A 41 -10.40 2.94 18.29
CA PHE A 41 -9.63 2.91 17.07
C PHE A 41 -8.14 2.72 17.34
N ALA A 42 -7.52 1.77 16.63
CA ALA A 42 -6.08 1.57 16.67
C ALA A 42 -5.40 2.45 15.61
N TRP A 43 -4.68 3.49 16.07
CA TRP A 43 -3.91 4.35 15.18
C TRP A 43 -2.84 3.55 14.47
N PRO A 44 -2.74 3.66 13.12
CA PRO A 44 -1.65 3.05 12.39
C PRO A 44 -0.29 3.52 12.88
N THR A 45 0.69 2.63 12.80
CA THR A 45 2.09 2.92 13.07
C THR A 45 2.93 2.62 11.83
N PRO A 46 4.13 3.19 11.68
CA PRO A 46 5.00 2.88 10.56
C PRO A 46 5.13 1.37 10.37
N GLN A 47 4.98 0.90 9.12
CA GLN A 47 5.06 -0.52 8.80
C GLN A 47 6.53 -0.97 8.66
N LEU A 48 7.30 -0.78 9.72
CA LEU A 48 8.72 -1.14 9.84
C LEU A 48 8.96 -1.92 11.13
N ALA A 49 10.00 -2.76 11.14
CA ALA A 49 10.37 -3.59 12.29
C ALA A 49 10.74 -2.78 13.53
N SER A 50 11.23 -1.56 13.32
CA SER A 50 11.63 -0.62 14.38
C SER A 50 10.46 0.02 15.13
N TYR A 51 9.20 -0.16 14.70
CA TYR A 51 8.06 0.44 15.38
C TYR A 51 7.10 -0.59 15.96
N PRO A 52 6.40 -0.24 17.08
CA PRO A 52 5.42 -1.13 17.68
C PRO A 52 4.22 -1.33 16.77
N SER A 53 3.51 -2.44 16.97
CA SER A 53 2.20 -2.67 16.34
C SER A 53 1.19 -1.59 16.76
N PRO A 54 0.17 -1.31 15.92
CA PRO A 54 -0.91 -0.39 16.27
C PRO A 54 -1.56 -0.79 17.59
N THR A 55 -1.77 0.20 18.46
CA THR A 55 -2.47 0.02 19.74
C THR A 55 -3.74 0.87 19.75
N CYS A 56 -4.79 0.36 20.37
CA CYS A 56 -6.01 1.13 20.56
C CYS A 56 -5.75 2.36 21.41
N GLN A 57 -6.33 3.49 21.02
CA GLN A 57 -6.25 4.73 21.77
C GLN A 57 -7.09 4.58 23.04
N ILE A 58 -6.45 4.55 24.21
CA ILE A 58 -7.09 4.42 25.51
C ILE A 58 -7.26 5.79 26.17
N GLU A 59 -6.34 6.71 25.94
CA GLU A 59 -6.29 8.03 26.55
C GLU A 59 -6.41 9.14 25.51
N PRO A 60 -7.02 10.29 25.88
CA PRO A 60 -7.02 11.48 25.03
C PRO A 60 -5.60 11.89 24.67
N GLU A 61 -5.38 12.26 23.40
CA GLU A 61 -4.07 12.58 22.87
C GLU A 61 -3.99 14.03 22.39
N PRO A 62 -2.92 14.79 22.76
CA PRO A 62 -2.72 16.14 22.25
C PRO A 62 -2.70 16.18 20.72
N CYS A 63 -3.49 17.06 20.14
CA CYS A 63 -3.60 17.16 18.68
C CYS A 63 -3.74 18.61 18.21
N VAL A 64 -3.40 18.82 16.96
CA VAL A 64 -3.70 20.04 16.21
C VAL A 64 -4.54 19.65 15.00
N VAL A 65 -5.68 20.29 14.85
CA VAL A 65 -6.56 20.10 13.69
C VAL A 65 -6.51 21.36 12.84
N GLU A 66 -6.13 21.21 11.60
CA GLU A 66 -6.28 22.23 10.58
C GLU A 66 -7.64 22.07 9.91
N SER A 67 -8.51 23.03 10.07
CA SER A 67 -9.85 22.99 9.52
C SER A 67 -9.87 23.41 8.04
N ARG A 68 -10.98 23.14 7.34
CA ARG A 68 -11.15 23.45 5.92
C ARG A 68 -10.92 24.91 5.57
N ASN A 69 -11.20 25.84 6.48
CA ASN A 69 -10.96 27.27 6.29
C ASN A 69 -9.52 27.72 6.63
N GLY A 70 -8.64 26.78 7.04
CA GLY A 70 -7.26 27.06 7.42
C GLY A 70 -7.07 27.45 8.89
N SER A 71 -8.13 27.51 9.70
CA SER A 71 -7.97 27.76 11.12
C SER A 71 -7.39 26.55 11.85
N LEU A 72 -6.52 26.80 12.84
CA LEU A 72 -5.92 25.76 13.66
C LEU A 72 -6.68 25.64 14.98
N VAL A 73 -7.04 24.42 15.33
CA VAL A 73 -7.68 24.06 16.61
C VAL A 73 -6.74 23.13 17.35
N THR A 74 -6.24 23.58 18.51
CA THR A 74 -5.41 22.75 19.39
C THR A 74 -6.25 22.22 20.53
N GLY A 75 -6.09 20.94 20.85
CA GLY A 75 -6.86 20.27 21.90
C GLY A 75 -6.40 18.85 22.16
N LEU A 76 -7.27 18.08 22.80
CA LEU A 76 -7.08 16.66 23.04
C LEU A 76 -8.04 15.86 22.14
N LEU A 77 -7.53 14.98 21.32
CA LEU A 77 -8.34 14.01 20.57
C LEU A 77 -8.90 12.99 21.54
N THR A 78 -10.20 13.00 21.75
CA THR A 78 -10.88 12.10 22.69
C THR A 78 -11.52 10.90 22.00
N VAL A 79 -11.98 11.10 20.76
CA VAL A 79 -12.64 10.06 19.95
C VAL A 79 -12.23 10.21 18.49
N PHE A 80 -11.96 9.08 17.85
CA PHE A 80 -11.71 9.00 16.41
C PHE A 80 -12.51 7.82 15.85
N GLU A 81 -13.52 8.14 15.03
CA GLU A 81 -14.48 7.18 14.46
C GLU A 81 -14.36 7.22 12.92
N PRO A 82 -13.42 6.44 12.34
CA PRO A 82 -13.18 6.48 10.90
C PRO A 82 -14.38 6.05 10.07
N ASN A 83 -15.16 5.07 10.55
CA ASN A 83 -16.35 4.58 9.86
C ASN A 83 -17.48 5.61 9.81
N GLU A 84 -17.56 6.51 10.79
CA GLU A 84 -18.50 7.62 10.83
C GLU A 84 -17.96 8.91 10.22
N GLY A 85 -16.66 8.94 9.88
CA GLY A 85 -15.97 10.11 9.39
C GLY A 85 -15.93 11.25 10.41
N LEU A 86 -15.77 10.92 11.71
CA LEU A 86 -15.89 11.84 12.83
C LEU A 86 -14.65 11.79 13.74
N ALA A 87 -14.21 12.97 14.20
CA ALA A 87 -13.27 13.12 15.30
C ALA A 87 -13.86 14.04 16.36
N ARG A 88 -13.58 13.80 17.65
CA ARG A 88 -13.98 14.69 18.75
C ARG A 88 -12.74 15.24 19.44
N VAL A 89 -12.66 16.55 19.50
CA VAL A 89 -11.52 17.27 20.08
C VAL A 89 -11.99 18.11 21.26
N GLN A 90 -11.41 17.85 22.43
CA GLN A 90 -11.62 18.66 23.63
C GLN A 90 -10.70 19.87 23.56
N VAL A 91 -11.29 21.05 23.34
CA VAL A 91 -10.58 22.31 23.32
C VAL A 91 -10.42 22.82 24.75
N PRO A 92 -9.26 23.38 25.15
CA PRO A 92 -9.07 23.98 26.47
C PRO A 92 -10.08 25.09 26.74
N GLY A 93 -10.73 24.98 27.89
CA GLY A 93 -11.77 25.97 28.31
C GLY A 93 -13.21 25.59 27.89
N GLU A 94 -13.40 24.67 26.97
CA GLU A 94 -14.72 24.20 26.58
C GLU A 94 -15.19 23.03 27.48
N LYS A 95 -16.50 23.00 27.81
CA LYS A 95 -17.07 21.94 28.66
C LYS A 95 -17.29 20.63 27.95
N ALA A 96 -17.45 20.65 26.63
CA ALA A 96 -17.72 19.47 25.80
C ALA A 96 -16.72 19.35 24.65
N ALA A 97 -16.40 18.11 24.29
CA ALA A 97 -15.57 17.83 23.12
C ALA A 97 -16.30 18.26 21.84
N MET A 98 -15.64 19.04 21.00
CA MET A 98 -16.16 19.52 19.73
C MET A 98 -16.14 18.41 18.68
N PRO A 99 -17.28 18.05 18.08
CA PRO A 99 -17.33 17.09 17.00
C PRO A 99 -16.88 17.74 15.68
N LEU A 100 -15.94 17.13 14.98
CA LEU A 100 -15.43 17.55 13.68
C LEU A 100 -15.63 16.43 12.66
N ARG A 101 -16.38 16.68 11.61
CA ARG A 101 -16.49 15.74 10.50
C ARG A 101 -15.22 15.78 9.64
N PHE A 102 -14.81 14.65 9.09
CA PHE A 102 -13.62 14.57 8.24
C PHE A 102 -13.64 15.54 7.05
N ALA A 103 -14.81 15.82 6.49
CA ALA A 103 -14.97 16.84 5.45
C ALA A 103 -14.68 18.29 5.90
N GLN A 104 -14.53 18.51 7.20
CA GLN A 104 -14.17 19.81 7.80
C GLN A 104 -12.69 19.90 8.17
N ILE A 105 -11.95 18.78 8.09
CA ILE A 105 -10.55 18.66 8.51
C ILE A 105 -9.67 18.56 7.26
N ARG A 106 -8.69 19.47 7.12
CA ARG A 106 -7.62 19.34 6.12
C ARG A 106 -6.56 18.36 6.58
N ARG A 107 -6.10 18.53 7.83
CA ARG A 107 -5.06 17.71 8.44
C ARG A 107 -5.29 17.63 9.94
N LEU A 108 -5.13 16.45 10.51
CA LEU A 108 -5.06 16.22 11.95
C LEU A 108 -3.67 15.73 12.29
N THR A 109 -3.01 16.38 13.22
CA THR A 109 -1.65 16.06 13.69
C THR A 109 -1.71 15.62 15.13
N LEU A 110 -1.19 14.44 15.46
CA LEU A 110 -1.02 13.97 16.84
C LEU A 110 0.35 14.42 17.36
N GLN A 111 0.35 15.22 18.42
CA GLN A 111 1.56 15.83 18.95
C GLN A 111 2.43 14.89 19.82
N ARG A 112 1.84 13.77 20.30
CA ARG A 112 2.62 12.74 20.99
C ARG A 112 3.50 12.00 19.99
N VAL A 113 4.78 12.18 20.09
CA VAL A 113 5.78 11.55 19.23
C VAL A 113 5.77 10.03 19.46
N LEU A 114 5.65 9.27 18.38
CA LEU A 114 5.82 7.82 18.40
C LEU A 114 7.31 7.50 18.26
N ARG A 115 7.86 6.78 19.24
CA ARG A 115 9.28 6.42 19.27
C ARG A 115 9.50 5.05 18.63
N ALA A 116 10.62 4.90 17.93
CA ALA A 116 11.09 3.60 17.52
C ALA A 116 11.41 2.72 18.76
N LEU A 117 11.28 1.41 18.60
CA LEU A 117 11.64 0.43 19.62
C LEU A 117 13.17 0.48 19.81
N ALA A 118 13.61 0.68 21.04
CA ALA A 118 15.03 0.66 21.35
C ALA A 118 15.64 -0.72 21.04
N LEU A 119 16.87 -0.76 20.56
CA LEU A 119 17.67 -1.97 20.53
C LEU A 119 17.75 -2.52 21.96
N ASN A 120 17.61 -3.83 22.14
CA ASN A 120 17.62 -4.43 23.48
C ASN A 120 19.00 -4.24 24.12
N PRO A 121 19.15 -3.45 25.20
CA PRO A 121 20.46 -3.19 25.80
C PRO A 121 21.11 -4.40 26.52
N GLY A 122 20.53 -5.59 26.37
CA GLY A 122 20.98 -6.81 27.02
C GLY A 122 21.05 -8.04 26.12
N ALA A 123 20.83 -7.91 24.83
CA ALA A 123 21.03 -8.99 23.85
C ALA A 123 22.52 -9.05 23.47
N ASP A 124 22.98 -10.23 23.06
CA ASP A 124 24.35 -10.43 22.57
C ASP A 124 24.67 -9.41 21.48
N HIS A 125 25.67 -8.58 21.67
CA HIS A 125 26.04 -7.49 20.72
C HIS A 125 26.26 -7.97 19.29
N GLU A 126 26.62 -9.23 19.07
CA GLU A 126 26.77 -9.81 17.73
C GLU A 126 25.42 -10.04 17.03
N ALA A 127 24.41 -10.51 17.75
CA ALA A 127 23.08 -10.74 17.18
C ALA A 127 22.37 -9.41 16.83
N ASP A 128 22.49 -8.41 17.69
CA ASP A 128 21.94 -7.07 17.42
C ASP A 128 22.63 -6.39 16.23
N ALA A 129 23.95 -6.55 16.07
CA ALA A 129 24.67 -6.01 14.92
C ALA A 129 24.22 -6.62 13.58
N LEU A 130 23.89 -7.92 13.56
CA LEU A 130 23.38 -8.60 12.36
C LEU A 130 21.94 -8.19 12.04
N GLN A 131 21.16 -7.75 13.02
CA GLN A 131 19.77 -7.30 12.85
C GLN A 131 19.67 -5.79 12.62
N ALA A 132 20.73 -5.01 12.84
CA ALA A 132 20.77 -3.56 12.68
C ALA A 132 20.21 -3.07 11.32
N PRO A 133 20.49 -3.72 10.16
CA PRO A 133 19.94 -3.28 8.88
C PRO A 133 18.40 -3.22 8.83
N LEU A 134 17.72 -4.07 9.63
CA LEU A 134 16.24 -4.04 9.72
C LEU A 134 15.75 -3.06 10.79
N LEU A 135 16.46 -2.94 11.90
CA LEU A 135 16.04 -2.17 13.07
C LEU A 135 16.35 -0.68 12.93
N GLU A 136 17.41 -0.34 12.22
CA GLU A 136 17.83 1.04 11.94
C GLU A 136 17.29 1.55 10.59
N HIS A 137 16.51 0.73 9.87
CA HIS A 137 15.92 1.14 8.62
C HIS A 137 14.78 2.13 8.87
N HIS A 138 15.06 3.42 8.66
CA HIS A 138 14.11 4.51 8.71
C HIS A 138 14.19 5.29 7.39
N PRO A 139 13.56 4.79 6.31
CA PRO A 139 13.60 5.47 5.03
C PRO A 139 12.90 6.82 5.14
N GLU A 140 13.50 7.87 4.61
CA GLU A 140 12.88 9.18 4.51
C GLU A 140 12.43 9.42 3.08
N GLN A 141 11.15 9.25 2.82
CA GLN A 141 10.55 9.42 1.51
C GLN A 141 9.89 10.80 1.38
N PRO A 142 10.06 11.52 0.27
CA PRO A 142 9.31 12.75 0.03
C PRO A 142 7.82 12.41 -0.14
N TYR A 143 6.95 13.29 0.34
CA TYR A 143 5.53 13.20 0.05
C TYR A 143 4.97 14.52 -0.48
N GLU A 144 3.92 14.42 -1.29
CA GLU A 144 3.07 15.49 -1.75
C GLU A 144 1.61 15.08 -1.60
N VAL A 145 0.82 15.84 -0.86
CA VAL A 145 -0.62 15.64 -0.70
C VAL A 145 -1.33 16.90 -1.17
N THR A 146 -2.08 16.81 -2.25
CA THR A 146 -2.91 17.90 -2.77
C THR A 146 -4.35 17.67 -2.37
N LEU A 147 -4.97 18.65 -1.73
CA LEU A 147 -6.36 18.61 -1.30
C LEU A 147 -7.28 19.26 -2.33
N PHE A 148 -8.56 18.86 -2.35
CA PHE A 148 -9.58 19.58 -3.09
C PHE A 148 -9.60 21.06 -2.66
N GLY A 149 -9.47 21.97 -3.64
CA GLY A 149 -9.29 23.39 -3.40
C GLY A 149 -7.85 23.88 -3.57
N GLY A 150 -6.93 22.98 -4.01
CA GLY A 150 -5.59 23.34 -4.49
C GLY A 150 -4.53 23.52 -3.39
N THR A 151 -4.86 23.29 -2.11
CA THR A 151 -3.84 23.32 -1.05
C THR A 151 -2.96 22.08 -1.14
N THR A 152 -1.64 22.28 -1.18
CA THR A 152 -0.66 21.18 -1.27
C THR A 152 0.22 21.17 -0.02
N TYR A 153 0.38 20.00 0.57
CA TYR A 153 1.31 19.72 1.67
C TYR A 153 2.47 18.88 1.13
N THR A 154 3.68 19.30 1.47
CA THR A 154 4.91 18.59 1.09
C THR A 154 5.77 18.38 2.32
N GLY A 155 6.53 17.31 2.35
CA GLY A 155 7.43 16.98 3.45
C GLY A 155 8.13 15.66 3.24
N ARG A 156 8.63 15.09 4.33
CA ARG A 156 9.24 13.75 4.34
C ARG A 156 8.46 12.86 5.29
N THR A 157 8.32 11.60 4.94
CA THR A 157 7.67 10.59 5.76
C THR A 157 8.51 9.32 5.80
N VAL A 158 8.53 8.64 6.94
CA VAL A 158 9.20 7.35 7.06
C VAL A 158 8.45 6.28 6.27
N THR A 159 7.12 6.31 6.34
CA THR A 159 6.22 5.45 5.57
C THR A 159 4.82 6.05 5.59
N HIS A 160 3.87 5.40 4.93
CA HIS A 160 2.47 5.80 4.95
C HIS A 160 1.55 4.59 5.10
N VAL A 161 0.32 4.84 5.55
CA VAL A 161 -0.75 3.84 5.59
C VAL A 161 -1.99 4.47 4.96
N GLU A 162 -2.51 3.85 3.91
CA GLU A 162 -3.77 4.23 3.28
C GLU A 162 -4.90 3.37 3.82
N THR A 163 -6.02 3.99 4.17
CA THR A 163 -7.25 3.34 4.61
C THR A 163 -8.45 3.98 3.91
N GLU A 164 -9.63 3.40 4.06
CA GLU A 164 -10.87 4.01 3.56
C GLU A 164 -11.12 5.40 4.18
N ALA A 165 -10.71 5.60 5.42
CA ALA A 165 -10.87 6.89 6.12
C ALA A 165 -9.94 7.97 5.58
N GLY A 166 -8.72 7.60 5.13
CA GLY A 166 -7.74 8.55 4.63
C GLY A 166 -6.31 8.04 4.69
N LEU A 167 -5.39 8.99 4.55
CA LEU A 167 -3.96 8.78 4.49
C LEU A 167 -3.31 9.14 5.82
N PHE A 168 -2.53 8.21 6.37
CA PHE A 168 -1.70 8.41 7.55
C PHE A 168 -0.23 8.54 7.11
N LEU A 169 0.43 9.62 7.55
CA LEU A 169 1.85 9.88 7.31
C LEU A 169 2.61 9.94 8.63
N PHE A 170 3.88 9.59 8.59
CA PHE A 170 4.78 9.51 9.76
C PHE A 170 6.02 10.38 9.51
N GLU A 171 5.94 11.66 9.91
CA GLU A 171 6.99 12.63 9.67
C GLU A 171 8.14 12.46 10.68
N PRO A 172 9.40 12.28 10.22
CA PRO A 172 10.54 12.12 11.11
C PRO A 172 10.79 13.39 11.92
N LYS A 173 11.09 13.26 13.22
CA LYS A 173 11.41 14.36 14.13
C LYS A 173 12.85 14.36 14.61
N ASP A 174 13.47 13.21 14.64
CA ASP A 174 14.88 13.05 15.05
C ASP A 174 15.55 11.88 14.35
N GLU A 175 16.87 11.81 14.43
CA GLU A 175 17.69 10.73 13.86
C GLU A 175 17.47 9.37 14.56
N ARG A 176 16.77 9.33 15.70
CA ARG A 176 16.47 8.12 16.47
C ARG A 176 15.18 7.44 16.02
N GLY A 177 14.60 7.90 14.93
CA GLY A 177 13.38 7.35 14.38
C GLY A 177 12.09 7.76 15.10
N SER A 178 12.12 8.84 15.90
CA SER A 178 10.88 9.38 16.43
C SER A 178 10.05 10.04 15.34
N VAL A 179 8.74 9.77 15.30
CA VAL A 179 7.85 10.30 14.25
C VAL A 179 6.64 11.01 14.83
N GLU A 180 6.20 12.05 14.14
CA GLU A 180 4.92 12.70 14.35
C GLU A 180 3.89 12.10 13.39
N ARG A 181 2.64 11.96 13.83
CA ARG A 181 1.59 11.28 13.07
C ARG A 181 0.62 12.29 12.48
N HIS A 182 0.44 12.24 11.17
CA HIS A 182 -0.49 13.09 10.44
C HIS A 182 -1.59 12.23 9.81
N PHE A 183 -2.80 12.74 9.83
CA PHE A 183 -3.94 12.15 9.15
C PHE A 183 -4.56 13.14 8.19
N PHE A 184 -4.74 12.72 6.94
CA PHE A 184 -5.43 13.47 5.90
C PHE A 184 -6.70 12.68 5.53
N PRO A 185 -7.91 13.24 5.77
CA PRO A 185 -9.15 12.56 5.43
C PRO A 185 -9.29 12.29 3.93
N ARG A 186 -9.74 11.09 3.56
CA ARG A 186 -9.91 10.70 2.15
C ARG A 186 -10.79 11.68 1.37
N ALA A 187 -11.86 12.16 1.99
CA ALA A 187 -12.79 13.11 1.40
C ALA A 187 -12.16 14.46 1.01
N MET A 188 -10.99 14.77 1.56
CA MET A 188 -10.26 16.01 1.28
C MET A 188 -9.11 15.84 0.30
N ILE A 189 -8.65 14.62 0.05
CA ILE A 189 -7.51 14.34 -0.82
C ILE A 189 -7.98 14.30 -2.28
N GLU A 190 -7.43 15.19 -3.11
CA GLU A 190 -7.55 15.15 -4.55
C GLU A 190 -6.55 14.15 -5.15
N ARG A 191 -5.29 14.26 -4.73
CA ARG A 191 -4.20 13.36 -5.11
C ARG A 191 -3.12 13.34 -4.05
N PHE A 192 -2.37 12.24 -3.99
CA PHE A 192 -1.15 12.19 -3.19
C PHE A 192 -0.07 11.37 -3.89
N GLN A 193 1.17 11.62 -3.51
CA GLN A 193 2.34 10.86 -3.93
C GLN A 193 3.25 10.72 -2.72
N VAL A 194 3.74 9.48 -2.50
CA VAL A 194 4.76 9.19 -1.50
C VAL A 194 5.91 8.46 -2.19
N GLY A 195 7.13 8.85 -1.82
CA GLY A 195 8.36 8.35 -2.44
C GLY A 195 8.63 8.92 -3.82
N GLU A 196 9.81 8.62 -4.33
CA GLU A 196 10.24 8.98 -5.67
C GLU A 196 9.48 8.17 -6.73
N ARG A 197 9.43 8.68 -7.95
CA ARG A 197 8.84 7.92 -9.05
C ARG A 197 9.74 6.76 -9.45
N LEU A 198 9.13 5.63 -9.81
CA LEU A 198 9.89 4.45 -10.23
C LEU A 198 10.90 4.76 -11.35
N GLY A 199 10.53 5.63 -12.30
CA GLY A 199 11.43 6.05 -13.36
C GLY A 199 12.64 6.85 -12.86
N GLU A 200 12.47 7.67 -11.83
CA GLU A 200 13.54 8.44 -11.18
C GLU A 200 14.51 7.51 -10.47
N LEU A 201 13.98 6.56 -9.67
CA LEU A 201 14.77 5.54 -8.97
C LEU A 201 15.59 4.65 -9.94
N LEU A 202 15.00 4.28 -11.08
CA LEU A 202 15.65 3.46 -12.08
C LEU A 202 16.68 4.24 -12.90
N ALA A 203 16.56 5.58 -12.96
CA ALA A 203 17.48 6.48 -13.68
C ALA A 203 18.68 6.92 -12.85
N GLU A 204 18.69 6.61 -11.54
CA GLU A 204 19.67 7.10 -10.58
C GLU A 204 21.11 6.90 -11.05
N GLY A 205 21.83 8.02 -11.24
CA GLY A 205 23.27 8.04 -11.53
C GLY A 205 23.70 8.04 -13.00
N ASP A 206 22.79 7.89 -13.99
CA ASP A 206 23.17 7.88 -15.42
C ASP A 206 22.20 8.68 -16.30
N GLN A 207 22.67 9.82 -16.82
CA GLN A 207 21.87 10.66 -17.72
C GLN A 207 21.45 9.95 -19.02
N SER A 208 22.29 9.06 -19.55
CA SER A 208 21.96 8.29 -20.76
C SER A 208 20.87 7.26 -20.50
N ARG A 209 20.85 6.72 -19.28
CA ARG A 209 19.82 5.80 -18.79
C ARG A 209 18.50 6.51 -18.55
N SER A 210 18.55 7.73 -17.99
CA SER A 210 17.37 8.58 -17.80
C SER A 210 16.62 8.82 -19.10
N ALA A 211 17.32 9.22 -20.17
CA ALA A 211 16.71 9.44 -21.49
C ALA A 211 16.04 8.17 -22.07
N ARG A 212 16.67 7.01 -21.89
CA ARG A 212 16.08 5.71 -22.34
C ARG A 212 14.85 5.31 -21.53
N ILE A 213 14.86 5.56 -20.22
CA ILE A 213 13.71 5.30 -19.34
C ILE A 213 12.57 6.25 -19.70
N GLU A 214 12.83 7.53 -19.96
CA GLU A 214 11.83 8.48 -20.47
C GLU A 214 11.19 8.03 -21.78
N GLN A 215 11.97 7.48 -22.71
CA GLN A 215 11.42 6.87 -23.92
C GLN A 215 10.52 5.68 -23.61
N GLY A 216 10.87 4.86 -22.60
CA GLY A 216 10.03 3.77 -22.12
C GLY A 216 8.71 4.26 -21.51
N ILE A 217 8.76 5.33 -20.72
CA ILE A 217 7.57 5.96 -20.11
C ILE A 217 6.67 6.55 -21.20
N GLU A 218 7.25 7.23 -22.19
CA GLU A 218 6.48 7.77 -23.31
C GLU A 218 5.85 6.67 -24.17
N ALA A 219 6.56 5.57 -24.37
CA ALA A 219 6.00 4.41 -25.05
C ALA A 219 4.83 3.78 -24.29
N GLN A 220 4.92 3.67 -22.96
CA GLN A 220 3.80 3.20 -22.12
C GLN A 220 2.59 4.16 -22.22
N ARG A 221 2.84 5.47 -22.21
CA ARG A 221 1.77 6.47 -22.42
C ARG A 221 1.06 6.28 -23.76
N ARG A 222 1.83 6.03 -24.82
CA ARG A 222 1.26 5.76 -26.17
C ARG A 222 0.41 4.49 -26.17
N LEU A 223 0.91 3.39 -25.58
CA LEU A 223 0.13 2.16 -25.46
C LEU A 223 -1.18 2.37 -24.70
N ARG A 224 -1.15 3.10 -23.58
CA ARG A 224 -2.34 3.43 -22.80
C ARG A 224 -3.33 4.33 -23.55
N ALA A 225 -2.84 5.23 -24.40
CA ALA A 225 -3.65 6.16 -25.19
C ALA A 225 -4.18 5.54 -26.49
N GLN A 226 -3.67 4.38 -26.91
CA GLN A 226 -4.00 3.76 -28.18
C GLN A 226 -5.47 3.37 -28.25
N LYS A 227 -6.14 3.81 -29.31
CA LYS A 227 -7.56 3.55 -29.52
C LYS A 227 -7.77 2.19 -30.19
N LEU A 228 -8.88 1.54 -29.88
CA LEU A 228 -9.24 0.23 -30.49
C LEU A 228 -9.17 0.25 -32.01
N GLY A 229 -9.66 1.33 -32.64
CA GLY A 229 -9.62 1.47 -34.09
C GLY A 229 -8.21 1.46 -34.68
N GLU A 230 -7.25 2.08 -34.00
CA GLU A 230 -5.83 2.08 -34.40
C GLU A 230 -5.22 0.67 -34.33
N ILE A 231 -5.55 -0.08 -33.29
CA ILE A 231 -5.11 -1.49 -33.11
C ILE A 231 -5.66 -2.37 -34.22
N LEU A 232 -6.94 -2.22 -34.53
CA LEU A 232 -7.61 -3.02 -35.57
C LEU A 232 -7.02 -2.76 -36.97
N VAL A 233 -6.72 -1.50 -37.30
CA VAL A 233 -6.05 -1.14 -38.58
C VAL A 233 -4.61 -1.61 -38.61
N ALA A 234 -3.84 -1.37 -37.56
CA ALA A 234 -2.43 -1.79 -37.47
C ALA A 234 -2.26 -3.30 -37.61
N ARG A 235 -3.25 -4.09 -37.19
CA ARG A 235 -3.29 -5.56 -37.29
C ARG A 235 -3.97 -6.08 -38.55
N GLN A 236 -4.36 -5.18 -39.43
CA GLN A 236 -5.05 -5.54 -40.68
C GLN A 236 -6.36 -6.33 -40.47
N VAL A 237 -6.98 -6.21 -39.28
CA VAL A 237 -8.31 -6.77 -38.99
C VAL A 237 -9.38 -6.01 -39.77
N VAL A 238 -9.22 -4.70 -39.92
CA VAL A 238 -10.05 -3.83 -40.74
C VAL A 238 -9.19 -2.83 -41.50
N THR A 239 -9.68 -2.34 -42.63
CA THR A 239 -9.02 -1.25 -43.35
C THR A 239 -9.38 0.12 -42.76
N SER A 240 -8.57 1.15 -43.07
CA SER A 240 -8.87 2.52 -42.64
C SER A 240 -10.21 3.00 -43.16
N GLU A 241 -10.61 2.61 -44.37
CA GLU A 241 -11.91 2.95 -44.95
C GLU A 241 -13.05 2.30 -44.21
N GLN A 242 -12.93 1.01 -43.89
CA GLN A 242 -13.90 0.27 -43.07
C GLN A 242 -14.08 0.88 -41.68
N LEU A 243 -12.96 1.31 -41.08
CA LEU A 243 -12.98 2.00 -39.79
C LEU A 243 -13.74 3.33 -39.88
N LEU A 244 -13.48 4.13 -40.93
CA LEU A 244 -14.21 5.39 -41.16
C LEU A 244 -15.72 5.18 -41.36
N MET A 245 -16.10 4.15 -42.11
CA MET A 245 -17.52 3.81 -42.29
C MET A 245 -18.19 3.41 -40.97
N ALA A 246 -17.51 2.65 -40.14
CA ALA A 246 -18.02 2.27 -38.82
C ALA A 246 -18.13 3.45 -37.85
N LEU A 247 -17.18 4.39 -37.90
CA LEU A 247 -17.24 5.63 -37.13
C LEU A 247 -18.38 6.56 -37.58
N ASP A 248 -18.63 6.69 -38.89
CA ASP A 248 -19.78 7.45 -39.42
C ASP A 248 -21.10 6.81 -38.96
N LYS A 249 -21.20 5.49 -39.01
CA LYS A 249 -22.39 4.76 -38.49
C LYS A 249 -22.56 4.97 -36.98
N GLN A 250 -21.48 4.89 -36.21
CA GLN A 250 -21.50 5.15 -34.77
C GLN A 250 -21.93 6.60 -34.46
N ALA A 251 -21.43 7.59 -35.23
CA ALA A 251 -21.82 8.99 -35.04
C ALA A 251 -23.33 9.22 -35.20
N ARG A 252 -23.97 8.43 -36.07
CA ARG A 252 -25.45 8.46 -36.28
C ARG A 252 -26.21 7.66 -35.23
N MET A 253 -25.55 6.71 -34.55
CA MET A 253 -26.13 5.82 -33.54
C MET A 253 -25.21 5.79 -32.28
N PRO A 254 -25.25 6.83 -31.45
CA PRO A 254 -24.27 7.00 -30.35
C PRO A 254 -24.29 5.92 -29.26
N LEU A 255 -25.35 5.13 -29.17
CA LEU A 255 -25.47 4.01 -28.24
C LEU A 255 -24.76 2.73 -28.71
N VAL A 256 -24.39 2.66 -30.01
CA VAL A 256 -23.68 1.50 -30.58
C VAL A 256 -22.19 1.67 -30.42
N ARG A 257 -21.53 0.67 -29.84
CA ARG A 257 -20.08 0.68 -29.68
C ARG A 257 -19.39 0.43 -31.02
N LEU A 258 -18.17 0.99 -31.20
CA LEU A 258 -17.41 0.84 -32.44
C LEU A 258 -17.23 -0.64 -32.85
N GLY A 259 -16.94 -1.52 -31.91
CA GLY A 259 -16.82 -2.96 -32.15
C GLY A 259 -18.10 -3.58 -32.68
N GLU A 260 -19.23 -3.26 -32.09
CA GLU A 260 -20.57 -3.71 -32.55
C GLU A 260 -20.88 -3.18 -33.96
N ALA A 261 -20.53 -1.93 -34.26
CA ALA A 261 -20.69 -1.35 -35.57
C ALA A 261 -19.86 -2.08 -36.63
N LEU A 262 -18.62 -2.43 -36.34
CA LEU A 262 -17.72 -3.17 -37.24
C LEU A 262 -18.22 -4.58 -37.54
N VAL A 263 -18.67 -5.31 -36.50
CA VAL A 263 -19.25 -6.64 -36.64
C VAL A 263 -20.56 -6.59 -37.41
N ALA A 264 -21.47 -5.63 -37.11
CA ALA A 264 -22.74 -5.46 -37.78
C ALA A 264 -22.60 -5.05 -39.26
N LEU A 265 -21.48 -4.43 -39.63
CA LEU A 265 -21.14 -4.12 -41.03
C LEU A 265 -20.43 -5.28 -41.74
N GLY A 266 -20.17 -6.37 -41.05
CA GLY A 266 -19.47 -7.54 -41.60
C GLY A 266 -17.98 -7.31 -41.91
N PHE A 267 -17.36 -6.26 -41.32
CA PHE A 267 -15.95 -5.93 -41.55
C PHE A 267 -15.00 -6.79 -40.71
N THR A 268 -15.48 -7.38 -39.60
CA THR A 268 -14.79 -8.31 -38.76
C THR A 268 -15.75 -9.26 -38.07
N ASP A 269 -15.28 -10.35 -37.54
CA ASP A 269 -16.05 -11.28 -36.73
C ASP A 269 -15.89 -10.95 -35.21
N GLU A 270 -16.82 -11.53 -34.42
CA GLU A 270 -16.83 -11.36 -32.96
C GLU A 270 -15.54 -11.88 -32.29
N GLU A 271 -14.95 -12.98 -32.80
CA GLU A 271 -13.75 -13.55 -32.23
C GLU A 271 -12.52 -12.67 -32.44
N ALA A 272 -12.36 -12.10 -33.64
CA ALA A 272 -11.28 -11.16 -33.93
C ALA A 272 -11.43 -9.88 -33.09
N MET A 273 -12.67 -9.41 -32.92
CA MET A 273 -12.98 -8.27 -32.06
C MET A 273 -12.62 -8.53 -30.60
N GLN A 274 -13.01 -9.68 -30.05
CA GLN A 274 -12.70 -10.10 -28.68
C GLN A 274 -11.17 -10.25 -28.46
N ARG A 275 -10.46 -10.76 -29.47
CA ARG A 275 -8.98 -10.83 -29.41
C ARG A 275 -8.35 -9.45 -29.35
N ALA A 276 -8.83 -8.52 -30.17
CA ALA A 276 -8.32 -7.13 -30.19
C ALA A 276 -8.61 -6.39 -28.88
N LEU A 277 -9.80 -6.58 -28.30
CA LEU A 277 -10.16 -6.00 -26.99
C LEU A 277 -9.29 -6.52 -25.86
N ARG A 278 -9.13 -7.85 -25.75
CA ARG A 278 -8.25 -8.44 -24.72
C ARG A 278 -6.83 -7.94 -24.84
N GLN A 279 -6.34 -7.76 -26.05
CA GLN A 279 -5.02 -7.24 -26.26
C GLN A 279 -4.91 -5.75 -25.88
N GLN A 280 -5.89 -4.93 -26.28
CA GLN A 280 -5.92 -3.52 -25.87
C GLN A 280 -5.87 -3.39 -24.34
N GLU A 281 -6.63 -4.24 -23.66
CA GLU A 281 -6.64 -4.27 -22.19
C GLU A 281 -5.28 -4.69 -21.62
N ALA A 282 -4.67 -5.74 -22.15
CA ALA A 282 -3.34 -6.19 -21.74
C ALA A 282 -2.26 -5.12 -21.97
N GLU A 283 -2.26 -4.46 -23.13
CA GLU A 283 -1.28 -3.40 -23.46
C GLU A 283 -1.50 -2.13 -22.61
N ARG A 284 -2.74 -1.78 -22.29
CA ARG A 284 -3.07 -0.64 -21.41
C ARG A 284 -2.65 -0.88 -19.96
N ASN A 285 -2.77 -2.12 -19.49
CA ASN A 285 -2.52 -2.49 -18.11
C ASN A 285 -1.07 -2.94 -17.87
N GLN A 286 -0.21 -2.95 -18.91
CA GLN A 286 1.18 -3.36 -18.76
C GLN A 286 1.93 -2.45 -17.78
N PRO A 287 2.49 -3.01 -16.68
CA PRO A 287 3.29 -2.25 -15.73
C PRO A 287 4.55 -1.66 -16.38
N LEU A 288 4.93 -0.44 -15.97
CA LEU A 288 6.13 0.22 -16.50
C LEU A 288 7.40 -0.63 -16.34
N GLY A 289 7.56 -1.26 -15.17
CA GLY A 289 8.71 -2.12 -14.89
C GLY A 289 8.85 -3.27 -15.89
N GLU A 290 7.76 -3.98 -16.20
CA GLU A 290 7.75 -5.05 -17.20
C GLU A 290 8.10 -4.55 -18.59
N LEU A 291 7.55 -3.41 -19.00
CA LEU A 291 7.85 -2.81 -20.29
C LEU A 291 9.34 -2.45 -20.44
N LEU A 292 9.93 -1.88 -19.37
CA LEU A 292 11.36 -1.53 -19.36
C LEU A 292 12.25 -2.77 -19.41
N VAL A 293 11.89 -3.84 -18.72
CA VAL A 293 12.58 -5.14 -18.76
C VAL A 293 12.48 -5.77 -20.14
N GLN A 294 11.28 -5.84 -20.73
CA GLN A 294 11.07 -6.40 -22.08
C GLN A 294 11.88 -5.66 -23.16
N ARG A 295 12.11 -4.36 -22.97
CA ARG A 295 12.94 -3.54 -23.86
C ARG A 295 14.44 -3.63 -23.56
N GLY A 296 14.85 -4.41 -22.55
CA GLY A 296 16.25 -4.53 -22.15
C GLY A 296 16.84 -3.25 -21.58
N LEU A 297 16.02 -2.31 -21.09
CA LEU A 297 16.47 -1.04 -20.53
C LEU A 297 16.91 -1.18 -19.07
N VAL A 298 16.30 -2.12 -18.36
CA VAL A 298 16.59 -2.46 -16.97
C VAL A 298 16.47 -3.97 -16.77
N SER A 299 17.16 -4.51 -15.78
CA SER A 299 17.01 -5.90 -15.36
C SER A 299 15.79 -6.07 -14.43
N VAL A 300 15.31 -7.30 -14.27
CA VAL A 300 14.25 -7.63 -13.31
C VAL A 300 14.67 -7.27 -11.89
N GLU A 301 15.93 -7.53 -11.55
CA GLU A 301 16.50 -7.25 -10.23
C GLU A 301 16.50 -5.74 -9.92
N GLU A 302 16.91 -4.92 -10.88
CA GLU A 302 16.87 -3.46 -10.70
C GLU A 302 15.45 -2.93 -10.48
N VAL A 303 14.44 -3.52 -11.17
CA VAL A 303 13.03 -3.17 -10.95
C VAL A 303 12.60 -3.57 -9.54
N ARG A 304 12.96 -4.77 -9.06
CA ARG A 304 12.63 -5.23 -7.70
C ARG A 304 13.23 -4.32 -6.63
N VAL A 305 14.52 -3.97 -6.76
CA VAL A 305 15.20 -3.04 -5.85
C VAL A 305 14.55 -1.66 -5.86
N ALA A 306 14.25 -1.12 -7.05
CA ALA A 306 13.60 0.18 -7.17
C ALA A 306 12.17 0.17 -6.57
N LEU A 307 11.42 -0.92 -6.76
CA LEU A 307 10.10 -1.08 -6.13
C LEU A 307 10.20 -1.20 -4.61
N ALA A 308 11.15 -1.98 -4.09
CA ALA A 308 11.36 -2.09 -2.65
C ALA A 308 11.71 -0.72 -2.03
N ARG A 309 12.62 0.04 -2.65
CA ARG A 309 12.95 1.41 -2.22
C ARG A 309 11.74 2.34 -2.28
N LYS A 310 10.95 2.28 -3.36
CA LYS A 310 9.73 3.07 -3.49
C LYS A 310 8.71 2.78 -2.38
N MET A 311 8.58 1.51 -1.99
CA MET A 311 7.69 1.08 -0.90
C MET A 311 8.28 1.32 0.49
N GLY A 312 9.56 1.72 0.57
CA GLY A 312 10.27 1.89 1.83
C GLY A 312 10.66 0.56 2.50
N TYR A 313 10.68 -0.55 1.76
CA TYR A 313 11.07 -1.85 2.30
C TYR A 313 12.59 -1.98 2.42
N PRO A 314 13.09 -2.59 3.50
CA PRO A 314 14.52 -2.84 3.65
C PRO A 314 15.01 -3.88 2.63
N VAL A 315 16.26 -3.72 2.20
CA VAL A 315 16.98 -4.73 1.42
C VAL A 315 17.94 -5.43 2.37
N VAL A 316 17.86 -6.75 2.45
CA VAL A 316 18.63 -7.57 3.41
C VAL A 316 19.52 -8.55 2.66
N ASP A 317 20.79 -8.58 3.02
CA ASP A 317 21.70 -9.64 2.61
C ASP A 317 21.38 -10.92 3.39
N VAL A 318 20.62 -11.82 2.77
CA VAL A 318 20.20 -13.09 3.40
C VAL A 318 21.35 -14.06 3.60
N GLY A 319 22.49 -13.83 2.92
CA GLY A 319 23.70 -14.65 3.09
C GLY A 319 24.37 -14.46 4.44
N THR A 320 24.37 -13.23 4.93
CA THR A 320 25.02 -12.82 6.19
C THR A 320 24.05 -12.66 7.35
N PHE A 321 22.76 -12.48 7.08
CA PHE A 321 21.75 -12.30 8.12
C PHE A 321 21.52 -13.58 8.91
N ALA A 322 21.47 -13.45 10.25
CA ALA A 322 21.15 -14.53 11.17
C ALA A 322 19.65 -14.45 11.55
N PRO A 323 18.78 -15.36 11.01
CA PRO A 323 17.37 -15.36 11.35
C PRO A 323 17.11 -15.69 12.83
N ASP A 324 16.15 -14.99 13.43
CA ASP A 324 15.67 -15.25 14.77
C ASP A 324 14.97 -16.62 14.83
N PRO A 325 15.38 -17.54 15.72
CA PRO A 325 14.73 -18.82 15.91
C PRO A 325 13.22 -18.72 16.19
N ASP A 326 12.77 -17.69 16.89
CA ASP A 326 11.36 -17.48 17.17
C ASP A 326 10.57 -17.04 15.92
N ALA A 327 11.20 -16.35 14.99
CA ALA A 327 10.62 -16.04 13.70
C ALA A 327 10.50 -17.31 12.83
N LEU A 328 11.54 -18.14 12.79
CA LEU A 328 11.55 -19.39 12.02
C LEU A 328 10.47 -20.38 12.49
N ARG A 329 10.20 -20.46 13.79
CA ARG A 329 9.16 -21.33 14.35
C ARG A 329 7.74 -20.96 13.93
N LEU A 330 7.51 -19.71 13.51
CA LEU A 330 6.19 -19.24 13.07
C LEU A 330 5.82 -19.73 11.67
N VAL A 331 6.80 -20.11 10.85
CA VAL A 331 6.56 -20.52 9.46
C VAL A 331 7.18 -21.90 9.25
N PRO A 332 6.42 -22.95 8.92
CA PRO A 332 6.99 -24.26 8.64
C PRO A 332 7.94 -24.24 7.45
N GLN A 333 9.04 -25.01 7.52
CA GLN A 333 10.06 -25.08 6.48
C GLN A 333 9.50 -25.37 5.08
N GLU A 334 8.57 -26.32 4.98
CA GLU A 334 7.88 -26.71 3.73
C GLU A 334 7.22 -25.50 3.05
N LEU A 335 6.56 -24.66 3.87
CA LEU A 335 5.87 -23.47 3.37
C LEU A 335 6.87 -22.36 3.02
N ALA A 336 7.87 -22.14 3.87
CA ALA A 336 8.95 -21.19 3.63
C ALA A 336 9.64 -21.46 2.28
N ARG A 337 9.95 -22.75 2.01
CA ARG A 337 10.54 -23.20 0.75
C ARG A 337 9.60 -23.02 -0.44
N ARG A 338 8.33 -23.43 -0.30
CA ARG A 338 7.33 -23.33 -1.39
C ARG A 338 7.04 -21.90 -1.81
N LEU A 339 7.01 -20.99 -0.86
CA LEU A 339 6.74 -19.57 -1.09
C LEU A 339 8.00 -18.75 -1.35
N SER A 340 9.20 -19.36 -1.21
CA SER A 340 10.50 -18.67 -1.28
C SER A 340 10.56 -17.49 -0.31
N VAL A 341 10.32 -17.78 0.98
CA VAL A 341 10.27 -16.78 2.06
C VAL A 341 11.14 -17.22 3.22
N LEU A 342 12.03 -16.35 3.70
CA LEU A 342 12.83 -16.57 4.90
C LEU A 342 12.33 -15.67 6.04
N PRO A 343 11.74 -16.23 7.12
CA PRO A 343 11.45 -15.45 8.32
C PRO A 343 12.75 -14.94 8.94
N LEU A 344 12.84 -13.62 9.17
CA LEU A 344 14.06 -12.99 9.65
C LEU A 344 14.01 -12.65 11.13
N LEU A 345 12.95 -11.96 11.54
CA LEU A 345 12.87 -11.36 12.87
C LEU A 345 11.42 -11.27 13.33
N ARG A 346 11.16 -11.59 14.61
CA ARG A 346 9.90 -11.32 15.27
C ARG A 346 10.05 -10.21 16.30
N ARG A 347 9.44 -9.03 16.08
CA ARG A 347 9.55 -7.90 16.99
C ARG A 347 8.31 -7.03 17.02
N GLY A 348 7.94 -6.50 18.19
CA GLY A 348 6.83 -5.57 18.34
C GLY A 348 5.47 -6.12 17.84
N GLY A 349 5.26 -7.46 17.91
CA GLY A 349 4.05 -8.10 17.40
C GLY A 349 4.02 -8.25 15.87
N ARG A 350 5.16 -8.09 15.19
CA ARG A 350 5.34 -8.18 13.74
C ARG A 350 6.37 -9.24 13.38
N LEU A 351 6.18 -9.89 12.24
CA LEU A 351 7.13 -10.82 11.64
C LEU A 351 7.72 -10.19 10.38
N VAL A 352 9.03 -10.05 10.33
CA VAL A 352 9.74 -9.62 9.11
C VAL A 352 10.13 -10.84 8.30
N VAL A 353 9.86 -10.83 7.00
CA VAL A 353 10.16 -11.93 6.09
C VAL A 353 10.94 -11.42 4.88
N ALA A 354 12.06 -12.08 4.55
CA ALA A 354 12.77 -11.82 3.30
C ALA A 354 12.15 -12.64 2.17
N MET A 355 12.01 -11.99 1.01
CA MET A 355 11.47 -12.60 -0.20
C MET A 355 12.10 -11.95 -1.45
N GLU A 356 12.11 -12.66 -2.57
CA GLU A 356 12.68 -12.13 -3.82
C GLU A 356 11.84 -10.98 -4.42
N ASP A 357 10.55 -11.03 -4.21
CA ASP A 357 9.62 -9.99 -4.68
C ASP A 357 8.74 -9.54 -3.51
N ALA A 358 9.13 -8.42 -2.91
CA ALA A 358 8.46 -7.84 -1.74
C ALA A 358 7.07 -7.24 -2.06
N THR A 359 6.63 -7.27 -3.32
CA THR A 359 5.31 -6.77 -3.74
C THR A 359 4.24 -7.86 -3.79
N ARG A 360 4.58 -9.12 -3.50
CA ARG A 360 3.64 -10.25 -3.54
C ARG A 360 2.71 -10.28 -2.32
N GLU A 361 1.60 -9.58 -2.42
CA GLU A 361 0.58 -9.50 -1.36
C GLU A 361 -0.07 -10.85 -1.05
N ASP A 362 -0.21 -11.74 -2.05
CA ASP A 362 -0.74 -13.10 -1.90
C ASP A 362 0.09 -13.95 -0.93
N VAL A 363 1.41 -13.84 -1.03
CA VAL A 363 2.36 -14.51 -0.13
C VAL A 363 2.28 -13.92 1.27
N LEU A 364 2.29 -12.59 1.37
CA LEU A 364 2.22 -11.89 2.67
C LEU A 364 0.91 -12.22 3.41
N ALA A 365 -0.23 -12.27 2.71
CA ALA A 365 -1.50 -12.67 3.29
C ALA A 365 -1.46 -14.11 3.83
N THR A 366 -0.90 -15.05 3.05
CA THR A 366 -0.75 -16.45 3.46
C THR A 366 0.09 -16.59 4.74
N ILE A 367 1.21 -15.88 4.81
CA ILE A 367 2.09 -15.90 5.99
C ILE A 367 1.38 -15.23 7.19
N LYS A 368 0.69 -14.12 6.99
CA LYS A 368 -0.08 -13.41 8.03
C LYS A 368 -1.14 -14.31 8.67
N ASP A 369 -1.91 -15.01 7.83
CA ASP A 369 -2.97 -15.92 8.30
C ASP A 369 -2.41 -17.07 9.13
N MET A 370 -1.21 -17.55 8.77
CA MET A 370 -0.56 -18.63 9.51
C MET A 370 0.13 -18.16 10.78
N ALA A 371 0.91 -17.08 10.70
CA ALA A 371 1.68 -16.57 11.84
C ALA A 371 0.80 -15.81 12.85
N GLN A 372 -0.46 -15.50 12.50
CA GLN A 372 -1.41 -14.74 13.31
C GLN A 372 -0.83 -13.42 13.83
N CYS A 373 0.01 -12.79 13.05
CA CYS A 373 0.62 -11.49 13.36
C CYS A 373 0.79 -10.65 12.07
N ALA A 374 1.09 -9.36 12.23
CA ALA A 374 1.40 -8.51 11.10
C ALA A 374 2.72 -8.94 10.45
N VAL A 375 2.73 -9.06 9.12
CA VAL A 375 3.90 -9.46 8.34
C VAL A 375 4.46 -8.27 7.59
N LEU A 376 5.76 -8.04 7.67
CA LEU A 376 6.49 -6.99 6.98
C LEU A 376 7.45 -7.60 5.96
N PRO A 377 7.39 -7.21 4.70
CA PRO A 377 8.32 -7.70 3.70
C PRO A 377 9.68 -7.00 3.80
N ALA A 378 10.73 -7.74 3.48
CA ALA A 378 12.06 -7.26 3.17
C ALA A 378 12.47 -7.85 1.82
N LEU A 379 13.17 -7.09 0.98
CA LEU A 379 13.72 -7.63 -0.26
C LEU A 379 14.98 -8.45 0.08
N ALA A 380 15.02 -9.69 -0.35
CA ALA A 380 16.25 -10.49 -0.34
C ALA A 380 17.22 -9.88 -1.36
N GLY A 381 18.32 -9.33 -0.88
CA GLY A 381 19.37 -8.74 -1.70
C GLY A 381 20.35 -9.81 -2.21
N ALA A 382 21.59 -9.76 -1.72
CA ALA A 382 22.59 -10.75 -2.10
C ALA A 382 22.33 -12.12 -1.44
N GLY A 383 22.63 -13.19 -2.15
CA GLY A 383 22.57 -14.57 -1.66
C GLY A 383 21.48 -15.42 -2.31
N ASP A 384 21.66 -16.73 -2.24
CA ASP A 384 20.64 -17.71 -2.67
C ASP A 384 19.62 -17.90 -1.54
N LEU A 385 18.44 -17.33 -1.72
CA LEU A 385 17.37 -17.36 -0.72
C LEU A 385 16.98 -18.79 -0.33
N ILE A 386 16.91 -19.72 -1.30
CA ILE A 386 16.53 -21.11 -1.04
C ILE A 386 17.61 -21.81 -0.20
N ALA A 387 18.88 -21.64 -0.56
CA ALA A 387 19.99 -22.18 0.23
C ALA A 387 20.01 -21.62 1.64
N CYS A 388 19.71 -20.33 1.81
CA CYS A 388 19.62 -19.68 3.12
C CYS A 388 18.43 -20.22 3.96
N ILE A 389 17.27 -20.47 3.34
CA ILE A 389 16.13 -21.12 4.00
C ILE A 389 16.55 -22.51 4.51
N GLU A 390 17.14 -23.33 3.66
CA GLU A 390 17.55 -24.69 4.04
C GLU A 390 18.59 -24.67 5.18
N ARG A 391 19.55 -23.75 5.14
CA ARG A 391 20.54 -23.57 6.21
C ARG A 391 19.87 -23.16 7.52
N ALA A 392 19.03 -22.11 7.51
CA ALA A 392 18.42 -21.58 8.73
C ALA A 392 17.56 -22.62 9.45
N TYR A 393 16.76 -23.40 8.72
CA TYR A 393 15.95 -24.45 9.34
C TYR A 393 16.76 -25.66 9.79
N ARG A 394 17.85 -25.99 9.12
CA ARG A 394 18.80 -27.03 9.58
C ARG A 394 19.44 -26.61 10.90
N ASP A 395 19.90 -25.37 11.01
CA ASP A 395 20.54 -24.84 12.21
C ASP A 395 19.54 -24.77 13.38
N LEU A 396 18.29 -24.40 13.10
CA LEU A 396 17.19 -24.44 14.08
C LEU A 396 16.93 -25.85 14.61
N ALA A 397 16.94 -26.85 13.73
CA ALA A 397 16.74 -28.26 14.11
C ALA A 397 17.91 -28.77 14.95
N ALA A 398 19.16 -28.41 14.59
CA ALA A 398 20.35 -28.76 15.34
C ALA A 398 20.33 -28.15 16.77
N ALA A 399 19.99 -26.85 16.89
CA ALA A 399 19.88 -26.18 18.18
C ALA A 399 18.75 -26.76 19.07
N SER A 400 17.72 -27.34 18.46
CA SER A 400 16.62 -28.01 19.20
C SER A 400 16.95 -29.44 19.61
N ALA A 401 18.00 -30.05 19.04
CA ALA A 401 18.41 -31.43 19.31
C ALA A 401 19.49 -31.58 20.39
N ASP A 402 20.18 -30.49 20.77
CA ASP A 402 21.16 -30.52 21.87
C ASP A 402 20.43 -30.68 23.21
N PRO A 403 20.60 -31.82 23.90
CA PRO A 403 20.00 -32.03 25.23
C PRO A 403 20.67 -31.08 26.21
N VAL A 404 19.85 -30.35 26.96
CA VAL A 404 20.27 -29.63 28.20
C VAL A 404 21.19 -30.53 28.99
N THR A 405 22.46 -30.22 29.06
CA THR A 405 23.41 -30.89 30.00
C THR A 405 22.84 -30.70 31.41
N PRO A 406 22.54 -31.78 32.14
CA PRO A 406 22.08 -31.63 33.51
C PRO A 406 23.24 -31.00 34.32
N PHE A 407 22.90 -29.96 35.06
CA PHE A 407 23.83 -29.35 36.03
C PHE A 407 24.40 -30.45 36.91
N PRO A 408 25.73 -30.52 37.14
CA PRO A 408 26.27 -31.41 38.13
C PRO A 408 25.80 -30.96 39.51
N VAL A 409 25.24 -31.91 40.26
CA VAL A 409 24.76 -31.80 41.64
C VAL A 409 25.94 -31.52 42.58
#